data_70a83fcdc6ddaf81705199ab24ff18f6
#
_entry.id   70a83fcdc6ddaf81705199ab24ff18f6
#
_cell.length_a   1.000
_cell.length_b   1.000
_cell.length_c   1.000
_cell.angle_alpha   90.00
_cell.angle_beta   90.00
_cell.angle_gamma   90.00
#
_symmetry.space_group_name_H-M   'P 1'
#
loop_
_entity.id
_entity.type
_entity.pdbx_description
1 polymer ?
#
loop_
_entity_poly.entity_id
_entity_poly.type
_entity_poly.pdbx_seq_one_letter_code
_entity_poly.pdbx_strand_id
1 'polypeptide(L)'
;MSEKWRAFDPEILPMPFAVMDYELAQPIKEILTSLITNSDTGYLGNIPELPNALSHFALSRWQWHIDPSHIKIAPDVGVGVIEIARLLVKPGEKILINTPVYYNFYNWIKELQCVVADAPLKEENLQYSLDLPEIERAYQTGVRLHILCNPHNPVGSLYRKSDLQNLAELAKRYHVTILSDEIHAPLVYSENTFIPFLSVSDTAKEVGFSFLSA
;
A
#
# COMPACT_ATOMS: atom_id res chain seq x y z
N MET A 1 15.67 -14.70 -15.20
CA MET A 1 15.70 -13.29 -15.66
C MET A 1 14.31 -12.73 -15.45
N SER A 2 14.19 -11.61 -14.76
CA SER A 2 12.90 -10.97 -14.46
C SER A 2 12.24 -10.39 -15.71
N GLU A 3 10.94 -10.03 -15.63
CA GLU A 3 10.19 -9.39 -16.70
C GLU A 3 10.87 -8.10 -17.18
N LYS A 4 11.44 -7.32 -16.26
CA LYS A 4 12.22 -6.12 -16.56
C LYS A 4 13.25 -6.33 -17.67
N TRP A 5 13.96 -7.46 -17.64
CA TRP A 5 15.04 -7.79 -18.58
C TRP A 5 14.60 -8.64 -19.77
N ARG A 6 13.34 -9.11 -19.81
CA ARG A 6 12.79 -9.91 -20.91
C ARG A 6 11.93 -9.10 -21.87
N ALA A 7 11.32 -8.03 -21.38
CA ALA A 7 10.33 -7.26 -22.12
C ALA A 7 10.93 -6.29 -23.15
N PHE A 8 12.24 -6.06 -23.11
CA PHE A 8 12.92 -5.05 -23.92
C PHE A 8 14.11 -5.63 -24.67
N ASP A 9 14.50 -4.94 -25.75
CA ASP A 9 15.73 -5.23 -26.49
C ASP A 9 16.93 -5.14 -25.55
N PRO A 10 17.95 -6.05 -25.65
CA PRO A 10 19.14 -6.04 -24.81
C PRO A 10 19.96 -4.74 -24.81
N GLU A 11 19.80 -3.91 -25.85
CA GLU A 11 20.49 -2.60 -25.94
C GLU A 11 19.76 -1.50 -25.14
N ILE A 12 18.57 -1.77 -24.64
CA ILE A 12 17.77 -0.81 -23.86
C ILE A 12 18.00 -1.03 -22.38
N LEU A 13 18.35 0.04 -21.64
CA LEU A 13 18.32 0.03 -20.18
C LEU A 13 16.87 0.13 -19.68
N PRO A 14 16.26 -0.96 -19.20
CA PRO A 14 14.87 -0.96 -18.83
C PRO A 14 14.67 -0.34 -17.44
N MET A 15 13.76 0.63 -17.34
CA MET A 15 13.39 1.26 -16.07
C MET A 15 11.86 1.31 -15.83
N PRO A 16 11.05 0.35 -16.36
CA PRO A 16 9.59 0.45 -16.23
C PRO A 16 9.04 -0.16 -14.94
N PHE A 17 9.85 -0.94 -14.23
CA PHE A 17 9.43 -1.65 -13.02
C PHE A 17 10.32 -1.27 -11.83
N ALA A 18 9.75 -1.25 -10.63
CA ALA A 18 10.47 -1.04 -9.37
C ALA A 18 11.28 -2.28 -8.94
N VAL A 19 11.89 -2.97 -9.90
CA VAL A 19 12.79 -4.10 -9.66
C VAL A 19 14.21 -3.57 -9.56
N MET A 20 14.81 -3.73 -8.40
CA MET A 20 16.18 -3.29 -8.15
C MET A 20 17.19 -4.23 -8.82
N ASP A 21 18.31 -3.68 -9.27
CA ASP A 21 19.44 -4.44 -9.87
C ASP A 21 20.54 -4.75 -8.84
N TYR A 22 20.26 -4.51 -7.57
CA TYR A 22 21.15 -4.90 -6.49
C TYR A 22 21.06 -6.38 -6.21
N GLU A 23 22.16 -6.97 -5.76
CA GLU A 23 22.14 -8.34 -5.26
C GLU A 23 21.30 -8.44 -3.98
N LEU A 24 20.67 -9.61 -3.82
CA LEU A 24 20.02 -9.93 -2.55
C LEU A 24 21.03 -9.87 -1.40
N ALA A 25 20.59 -9.40 -0.24
CA ALA A 25 21.39 -9.41 0.96
C ALA A 25 21.85 -10.85 1.31
N GLN A 26 23.08 -10.97 1.79
CA GLN A 26 23.69 -12.29 2.04
C GLN A 26 22.84 -13.17 2.96
N PRO A 27 22.25 -12.69 4.08
CA PRO A 27 21.38 -13.52 4.92
C PRO A 27 20.14 -14.07 4.18
N ILE A 28 19.58 -13.32 3.23
CA ILE A 28 18.45 -13.79 2.41
C ILE A 28 18.90 -14.89 1.46
N LYS A 29 20.06 -14.76 0.82
CA LYS A 29 20.63 -15.79 -0.06
C LYS A 29 20.86 -17.09 0.72
N GLU A 30 21.42 -17.00 1.93
CA GLU A 30 21.72 -18.16 2.78
C GLU A 30 20.45 -18.92 3.18
N ILE A 31 19.42 -18.24 3.67
CA ILE A 31 18.20 -18.92 4.08
C ILE A 31 17.47 -19.54 2.89
N LEU A 32 17.36 -18.86 1.75
CA LEU A 32 16.73 -19.40 0.55
C LEU A 32 17.49 -20.64 0.03
N THR A 33 18.83 -20.60 0.02
CA THR A 33 19.65 -21.74 -0.37
C THR A 33 19.46 -22.92 0.57
N SER A 34 19.37 -22.67 1.87
CA SER A 34 19.11 -23.70 2.86
C SER A 34 17.74 -24.37 2.65
N LEU A 35 16.68 -23.58 2.46
CA LEU A 35 15.34 -24.12 2.20
C LEU A 35 15.32 -25.02 0.95
N ILE A 36 15.93 -24.57 -0.14
CA ILE A 36 16.01 -25.33 -1.39
C ILE A 36 16.82 -26.62 -1.16
N THR A 37 17.98 -26.53 -0.52
CA THR A 37 18.86 -27.69 -0.27
C THR A 37 18.17 -28.76 0.57
N ASN A 38 17.36 -28.36 1.53
CA ASN A 38 16.60 -29.25 2.41
C ASN A 38 15.25 -29.68 1.81
N SER A 39 14.92 -29.25 0.58
CA SER A 39 13.61 -29.49 -0.06
C SER A 39 12.43 -29.02 0.77
N ASP A 40 12.62 -27.97 1.57
CA ASP A 40 11.59 -27.37 2.40
C ASP A 40 10.77 -26.35 1.57
N THR A 41 9.91 -26.90 0.71
CA THR A 41 9.07 -26.17 -0.23
C THR A 41 7.58 -26.50 -0.06
N GLY A 42 7.20 -26.96 1.12
CA GLY A 42 5.86 -27.40 1.45
C GLY A 42 4.87 -26.25 1.71
N TYR A 43 3.74 -26.61 2.31
CA TYR A 43 2.73 -25.62 2.70
C TYR A 43 3.29 -24.67 3.77
N LEU A 44 2.97 -23.38 3.59
CA LEU A 44 3.26 -22.38 4.60
C LEU A 44 2.35 -22.63 5.83
N GLY A 45 2.97 -23.01 6.95
CA GLY A 45 2.28 -23.19 8.22
C GLY A 45 2.07 -21.86 8.96
N ASN A 46 1.87 -21.95 10.27
CA ASN A 46 1.88 -20.77 11.13
C ASN A 46 3.33 -20.27 11.28
N ILE A 47 3.60 -19.07 10.83
CA ILE A 47 4.94 -18.43 10.87
C ILE A 47 4.84 -17.12 11.69
N PRO A 48 4.87 -17.20 13.03
CA PRO A 48 4.79 -16.00 13.87
C PRO A 48 6.00 -15.06 13.69
N GLU A 49 7.08 -15.54 13.10
CA GLU A 49 8.32 -14.79 12.89
C GLU A 49 8.11 -13.55 12.01
N LEU A 50 7.35 -13.67 10.92
CA LEU A 50 7.12 -12.54 10.00
C LEU A 50 6.28 -11.42 10.64
N PRO A 51 5.12 -11.69 11.26
CA PRO A 51 4.39 -10.67 12.02
C PRO A 51 5.23 -10.00 13.12
N ASN A 52 6.02 -10.78 13.86
CA ASN A 52 6.89 -10.25 14.89
C ASN A 52 8.00 -9.36 14.29
N ALA A 53 8.64 -9.80 13.20
CA ALA A 53 9.66 -9.03 12.52
C ALA A 53 9.10 -7.70 11.98
N LEU A 54 7.90 -7.72 11.36
CA LEU A 54 7.24 -6.51 10.87
C LEU A 54 6.88 -5.55 12.02
N SER A 55 6.37 -6.07 13.15
CA SER A 55 6.09 -5.25 14.34
C SER A 55 7.36 -4.55 14.87
N HIS A 56 8.48 -5.28 14.99
CA HIS A 56 9.76 -4.71 15.39
C HIS A 56 10.29 -3.69 14.38
N PHE A 57 10.18 -3.97 13.09
CA PHE A 57 10.59 -3.06 12.02
C PHE A 57 9.78 -1.75 12.07
N ALA A 58 8.45 -1.85 12.16
CA ALA A 58 7.56 -0.70 12.23
C ALA A 58 7.84 0.17 13.48
N LEU A 59 8.11 -0.46 14.61
CA LEU A 59 8.48 0.24 15.83
C LEU A 59 9.81 0.98 15.66
N SER A 60 10.84 0.32 15.12
CA SER A 60 12.17 0.89 14.97
C SER A 60 12.26 1.99 13.92
N ARG A 61 11.54 1.84 12.80
CA ARG A 61 11.62 2.76 11.65
C ARG A 61 10.62 3.91 11.71
N TRP A 62 9.41 3.62 12.21
CA TRP A 62 8.27 4.55 12.15
C TRP A 62 7.67 4.85 13.52
N GLN A 63 8.23 4.27 14.61
CA GLN A 63 7.71 4.38 15.98
C GLN A 63 6.23 3.95 16.09
N TRP A 64 5.85 3.02 15.23
CA TRP A 64 4.51 2.49 15.16
C TRP A 64 4.42 1.13 15.86
N HIS A 65 3.60 1.08 16.91
CA HIS A 65 3.33 -0.14 17.67
C HIS A 65 2.20 -0.92 16.98
N ILE A 66 2.51 -2.11 16.50
CA ILE A 66 1.55 -3.03 15.91
C ILE A 66 1.52 -4.29 16.76
N ASP A 67 0.30 -4.74 17.13
CA ASP A 67 0.14 -6.07 17.70
C ASP A 67 0.34 -7.11 16.58
N PRO A 68 1.32 -8.03 16.70
CA PRO A 68 1.54 -9.06 15.68
C PRO A 68 0.32 -9.90 15.34
N SER A 69 -0.62 -10.07 16.27
CA SER A 69 -1.87 -10.82 16.04
C SER A 69 -2.80 -10.16 15.00
N HIS A 70 -2.66 -8.87 14.78
CA HIS A 70 -3.41 -8.10 13.77
C HIS A 70 -2.77 -8.16 12.37
N ILE A 71 -1.56 -8.71 12.25
CA ILE A 71 -0.87 -8.84 10.96
C ILE A 71 -1.31 -10.14 10.28
N LYS A 72 -1.72 -10.03 9.02
CA LYS A 72 -2.10 -11.16 8.17
C LYS A 72 -1.23 -11.16 6.92
N ILE A 73 -0.90 -12.35 6.42
CA ILE A 73 -0.02 -12.55 5.27
C ILE A 73 -0.88 -12.78 4.04
N ALA A 74 -0.57 -12.09 2.96
CA ALA A 74 -1.12 -12.31 1.63
C ALA A 74 0.03 -12.55 0.64
N PRO A 75 -0.21 -13.19 -0.52
CA PRO A 75 0.84 -13.44 -1.52
C PRO A 75 1.51 -12.18 -2.06
N ASP A 76 0.74 -11.10 -2.20
CA ASP A 76 1.21 -9.77 -2.57
C ASP A 76 0.21 -8.69 -2.12
N VAL A 77 0.61 -7.41 -2.25
CA VAL A 77 -0.23 -6.27 -1.86
C VAL A 77 -1.52 -6.20 -2.67
N GLY A 78 -1.46 -6.42 -3.99
CA GLY A 78 -2.64 -6.35 -4.85
C GLY A 78 -3.68 -7.41 -4.50
N VAL A 79 -3.25 -8.65 -4.24
CA VAL A 79 -4.13 -9.73 -3.76
C VAL A 79 -4.73 -9.34 -2.40
N GLY A 80 -3.91 -8.84 -1.48
CA GLY A 80 -4.40 -8.40 -0.17
C GLY A 80 -5.47 -7.31 -0.28
N VAL A 81 -5.24 -6.30 -1.11
CA VAL A 81 -6.20 -5.21 -1.37
C VAL A 81 -7.49 -5.75 -1.97
N ILE A 82 -7.42 -6.59 -3.02
CA ILE A 82 -8.59 -7.14 -3.71
C ILE A 82 -9.42 -8.01 -2.76
N GLU A 83 -8.80 -8.90 -1.99
CA GLU A 83 -9.51 -9.81 -1.12
C GLU A 83 -10.21 -9.09 0.05
N ILE A 84 -9.59 -8.08 0.63
CA ILE A 84 -10.25 -7.23 1.63
C ILE A 84 -11.38 -6.41 0.97
N ALA A 85 -11.13 -5.83 -0.21
CA ALA A 85 -12.15 -5.06 -0.92
C ALA A 85 -13.39 -5.90 -1.25
N ARG A 86 -13.23 -7.18 -1.66
CA ARG A 86 -14.36 -8.11 -1.93
C ARG A 86 -15.30 -8.28 -0.75
N LEU A 87 -14.81 -8.11 0.48
CA LEU A 87 -15.64 -8.18 1.70
C LEU A 87 -16.38 -6.87 1.98
N LEU A 88 -15.93 -5.76 1.40
CA LEU A 88 -16.37 -4.41 1.75
C LEU A 88 -17.25 -3.76 0.70
N VAL A 89 -17.11 -4.15 -0.58
CA VAL A 89 -17.84 -3.56 -1.70
C VAL A 89 -18.53 -4.61 -2.56
N LYS A 90 -19.57 -4.17 -3.27
CA LYS A 90 -20.32 -4.98 -4.25
C LYS A 90 -20.08 -4.43 -5.66
N PRO A 91 -20.22 -5.26 -6.70
CA PRO A 91 -20.21 -4.79 -8.07
C PRO A 91 -21.09 -3.57 -8.29
N GLY A 92 -20.56 -2.55 -9.00
CA GLY A 92 -21.24 -1.28 -9.25
C GLY A 92 -21.05 -0.22 -8.16
N GLU A 93 -20.53 -0.56 -6.98
CA GLU A 93 -20.21 0.44 -5.95
C GLU A 93 -18.96 1.24 -6.32
N LYS A 94 -18.82 2.43 -5.73
CA LYS A 94 -17.72 3.35 -6.04
C LYS A 94 -16.53 3.12 -5.14
N ILE A 95 -15.35 3.08 -5.75
CA ILE A 95 -14.05 3.06 -5.08
C ILE A 95 -13.30 4.32 -5.47
N LEU A 96 -12.85 5.10 -4.48
CA LEU A 96 -12.08 6.31 -4.68
C LEU A 96 -10.59 6.01 -4.85
N ILE A 97 -9.96 6.75 -5.76
CA ILE A 97 -8.52 6.88 -5.90
C ILE A 97 -8.14 8.36 -6.04
N ASN A 98 -6.87 8.67 -5.86
CA ASN A 98 -6.34 10.05 -6.01
C ASN A 98 -5.36 10.10 -7.18
N THR A 99 -5.81 10.64 -8.31
CA THR A 99 -4.94 10.74 -9.50
C THR A 99 -3.96 11.91 -9.45
N PRO A 100 -2.78 11.79 -10.13
CA PRO A 100 -2.27 10.61 -10.83
C PRO A 100 -1.84 9.51 -9.87
N VAL A 101 -2.14 8.24 -10.17
CA VAL A 101 -1.86 7.12 -9.27
C VAL A 101 -1.40 5.88 -10.03
N TYR A 102 -0.83 4.91 -9.35
CA TYR A 102 -0.40 3.64 -9.88
C TYR A 102 -1.52 2.95 -10.68
N TYR A 103 -1.20 2.58 -11.92
CA TYR A 103 -2.20 2.11 -12.89
C TYR A 103 -2.95 0.84 -12.46
N ASN A 104 -2.35 -0.01 -11.62
CA ASN A 104 -3.03 -1.22 -11.16
C ASN A 104 -4.22 -0.95 -10.24
N PHE A 105 -4.33 0.24 -9.64
CA PHE A 105 -5.55 0.59 -8.89
C PHE A 105 -6.80 0.53 -9.80
N TYR A 106 -6.67 0.96 -11.06
CA TYR A 106 -7.75 0.80 -12.04
C TYR A 106 -8.05 -0.66 -12.35
N ASN A 107 -7.01 -1.50 -12.49
CA ASN A 107 -7.15 -2.93 -12.74
C ASN A 107 -7.85 -3.63 -11.56
N TRP A 108 -7.49 -3.30 -10.31
CA TRP A 108 -8.12 -3.84 -9.12
C TRP A 108 -9.59 -3.46 -9.02
N ILE A 109 -9.94 -2.19 -9.29
CA ILE A 109 -11.33 -1.73 -9.30
C ILE A 109 -12.14 -2.42 -10.40
N LYS A 110 -11.53 -2.61 -11.57
CA LYS A 110 -12.16 -3.36 -12.69
C LYS A 110 -12.39 -4.82 -12.32
N GLU A 111 -11.43 -5.48 -11.68
CA GLU A 111 -11.56 -6.87 -11.22
C GLU A 111 -12.71 -7.03 -10.21
N LEU A 112 -12.91 -6.04 -9.35
CA LEU A 112 -14.01 -5.95 -8.41
C LEU A 112 -15.36 -5.59 -9.06
N GLN A 113 -15.38 -5.31 -10.36
CA GLN A 113 -16.54 -4.82 -11.10
C GLN A 113 -17.14 -3.54 -10.49
N CYS A 114 -16.29 -2.73 -9.86
CA CYS A 114 -16.64 -1.48 -9.22
C CYS A 114 -16.43 -0.28 -10.15
N VAL A 115 -16.93 0.88 -9.74
CA VAL A 115 -16.81 2.14 -10.48
C VAL A 115 -15.73 3.00 -9.86
N VAL A 116 -14.83 3.49 -10.70
CA VAL A 116 -13.81 4.47 -10.26
C VAL A 116 -14.48 5.78 -9.89
N ALA A 117 -14.25 6.26 -8.67
CA ALA A 117 -14.41 7.65 -8.28
C ALA A 117 -13.01 8.27 -8.20
N ASP A 118 -12.85 9.50 -8.65
CA ASP A 118 -11.58 10.19 -8.64
C ASP A 118 -11.67 11.47 -7.81
N ALA A 119 -10.68 11.69 -6.94
CA ALA A 119 -10.42 12.97 -6.29
C ALA A 119 -8.95 13.31 -6.55
N PRO A 120 -8.64 14.03 -7.64
CA PRO A 120 -7.27 14.33 -8.02
C PRO A 120 -6.48 14.97 -6.89
N LEU A 121 -5.19 14.67 -6.83
CA LEU A 121 -4.28 15.35 -5.93
C LEU A 121 -4.22 16.84 -6.29
N LYS A 122 -4.12 17.69 -5.27
CA LYS A 122 -3.84 19.09 -5.46
C LYS A 122 -2.38 19.28 -5.81
N GLU A 123 -2.09 19.94 -6.93
CA GLU A 123 -0.74 20.28 -7.35
C GLU A 123 -0.47 21.75 -7.10
N GLU A 124 0.62 22.05 -6.38
CA GLU A 124 1.15 23.38 -6.18
C GLU A 124 2.68 23.35 -6.32
N ASN A 125 3.24 24.04 -7.30
CA ASN A 125 4.69 24.11 -7.55
C ASN A 125 5.35 22.71 -7.67
N LEU A 126 4.77 21.81 -8.42
CA LEU A 126 5.19 20.42 -8.61
C LEU A 126 5.18 19.59 -7.31
N GLN A 127 4.54 20.04 -6.27
CA GLN A 127 4.27 19.29 -5.06
C GLN A 127 2.80 18.86 -5.03
N TYR A 128 2.58 17.61 -4.68
CA TYR A 128 1.26 17.00 -4.66
C TYR A 128 0.80 16.73 -3.22
N SER A 129 -0.46 16.98 -2.95
CA SER A 129 -1.07 16.76 -1.64
C SER A 129 -2.52 16.27 -1.80
N LEU A 130 -3.09 15.71 -0.72
CA LEU A 130 -4.51 15.35 -0.70
C LEU A 130 -5.37 16.61 -0.77
N ASP A 131 -6.33 16.63 -1.69
CA ASP A 131 -7.40 17.64 -1.73
C ASP A 131 -8.57 17.16 -0.87
N LEU A 132 -8.51 17.40 0.45
CA LEU A 132 -9.55 16.96 1.37
C LEU A 132 -10.95 17.47 1.02
N PRO A 133 -11.15 18.71 0.57
CA PRO A 133 -12.44 19.17 0.04
C PRO A 133 -12.95 18.36 -1.14
N GLU A 134 -12.07 17.98 -2.10
CA GLU A 134 -12.45 17.16 -3.25
C GLU A 134 -12.78 15.73 -2.83
N ILE A 135 -11.98 15.15 -1.92
CA ILE A 135 -12.25 13.84 -1.33
C ILE A 135 -13.62 13.85 -0.63
N GLU A 136 -13.93 14.88 0.14
CA GLU A 136 -15.24 14.99 0.81
C GLU A 136 -16.38 15.06 -0.20
N ARG A 137 -16.25 15.84 -1.27
CA ARG A 137 -17.23 15.85 -2.37
C ARG A 137 -17.42 14.48 -2.99
N ALA A 138 -16.34 13.76 -3.24
CA ALA A 138 -16.41 12.40 -3.76
C ALA A 138 -17.13 11.45 -2.79
N TYR A 139 -16.83 11.51 -1.49
CA TYR A 139 -17.50 10.68 -0.48
C TYR A 139 -19.01 10.93 -0.42
N GLN A 140 -19.46 12.17 -0.59
CA GLN A 140 -20.88 12.54 -0.67
C GLN A 140 -21.62 11.88 -1.83
N THR A 141 -20.91 11.40 -2.85
CA THR A 141 -21.51 10.66 -3.98
C THR A 141 -21.76 9.18 -3.70
N GLY A 142 -21.51 8.73 -2.47
CA GLY A 142 -21.72 7.34 -2.07
C GLY A 142 -20.54 6.41 -2.34
N VAL A 143 -19.31 6.92 -2.26
CA VAL A 143 -18.08 6.09 -2.23
C VAL A 143 -18.14 5.17 -1.00
N ARG A 144 -17.74 3.90 -1.19
CA ARG A 144 -17.69 2.90 -0.13
C ARG A 144 -16.28 2.56 0.32
N LEU A 145 -15.32 2.68 -0.57
CA LEU A 145 -13.93 2.33 -0.35
C LEU A 145 -13.02 3.39 -0.95
N HIS A 146 -11.90 3.68 -0.29
CA HIS A 146 -10.85 4.56 -0.79
C HIS A 146 -9.53 3.80 -0.77
N ILE A 147 -8.90 3.63 -1.93
CA ILE A 147 -7.55 3.07 -2.03
C ILE A 147 -6.57 4.24 -1.99
N LEU A 148 -5.89 4.39 -0.86
CA LEU A 148 -4.88 5.43 -0.61
C LEU A 148 -3.50 4.89 -0.98
N CYS A 149 -2.71 5.63 -1.74
CA CYS A 149 -1.31 5.34 -2.01
C CYS A 149 -0.43 6.20 -1.10
N ASN A 150 0.35 5.60 -0.20
CA ASN A 150 1.12 6.32 0.81
C ASN A 150 2.42 5.56 1.20
N PRO A 151 3.59 5.94 0.71
CA PRO A 151 3.95 7.06 -0.19
C PRO A 151 3.29 6.97 -1.56
N HIS A 152 3.01 8.12 -2.18
CA HIS A 152 2.19 8.17 -3.38
C HIS A 152 2.97 7.95 -4.68
N ASN A 153 2.67 6.89 -5.38
CA ASN A 153 3.20 6.56 -6.70
C ASN A 153 2.24 7.10 -7.80
N PRO A 154 2.69 7.89 -8.79
CA PRO A 154 4.08 8.12 -9.20
C PRO A 154 4.73 9.40 -8.67
N VAL A 155 4.05 10.23 -7.92
CA VAL A 155 4.50 11.61 -7.61
C VAL A 155 5.49 11.69 -6.43
N GLY A 156 5.69 10.59 -5.69
CA GLY A 156 6.64 10.52 -4.57
C GLY A 156 6.23 11.30 -3.33
N SER A 157 4.97 11.72 -3.23
CA SER A 157 4.50 12.52 -2.10
C SER A 157 4.38 11.72 -0.81
N LEU A 158 4.73 12.36 0.29
CA LEU A 158 4.48 11.92 1.66
C LEU A 158 3.41 12.82 2.27
N TYR A 159 2.44 12.22 2.95
CA TYR A 159 1.36 12.99 3.56
C TYR A 159 1.69 13.36 5.00
N ARG A 160 1.26 14.55 5.42
CA ARG A 160 1.42 15.01 6.81
C ARG A 160 0.46 14.25 7.72
N LYS A 161 0.86 14.10 8.98
CA LYS A 161 0.01 13.47 10.01
C LYS A 161 -1.37 14.10 10.10
N SER A 162 -1.44 15.44 10.03
CA SER A 162 -2.71 16.18 10.05
C SER A 162 -3.63 15.84 8.88
N ASP A 163 -3.06 15.65 7.69
CA ASP A 163 -3.84 15.36 6.49
C ASP A 163 -4.43 13.94 6.57
N LEU A 164 -3.62 12.98 7.04
CA LEU A 164 -4.08 11.60 7.27
C LEU A 164 -5.11 11.50 8.40
N GLN A 165 -4.96 12.30 9.47
CA GLN A 165 -5.95 12.38 10.54
C GLN A 165 -7.29 12.94 10.02
N ASN A 166 -7.25 14.04 9.28
CA ASN A 166 -8.44 14.63 8.69
C ASN A 166 -9.11 13.69 7.68
N LEU A 167 -8.32 12.97 6.89
CA LEU A 167 -8.82 11.93 5.98
C LEU A 167 -9.55 10.81 6.74
N ALA A 168 -9.00 10.34 7.86
CA ALA A 168 -9.63 9.32 8.69
C ALA A 168 -10.97 9.81 9.28
N GLU A 169 -11.04 11.06 9.74
CA GLU A 169 -12.28 11.66 10.25
C GLU A 169 -13.34 11.80 9.15
N LEU A 170 -12.94 12.19 7.93
CA LEU A 170 -13.85 12.21 6.78
C LEU A 170 -14.35 10.80 6.47
N ALA A 171 -13.46 9.82 6.39
CA ALA A 171 -13.81 8.43 6.12
C ALA A 171 -14.82 7.89 7.15
N LYS A 172 -14.59 8.16 8.44
CA LYS A 172 -15.54 7.80 9.50
C LYS A 172 -16.90 8.45 9.32
N ARG A 173 -16.93 9.76 9.04
CA ARG A 173 -18.16 10.54 8.85
C ARG A 173 -19.02 9.99 7.71
N TYR A 174 -18.40 9.59 6.61
CA TYR A 174 -19.09 9.10 5.40
C TYR A 174 -19.16 7.57 5.31
N HIS A 175 -18.72 6.85 6.35
CA HIS A 175 -18.70 5.37 6.38
C HIS A 175 -17.90 4.76 5.21
N VAL A 176 -16.78 5.36 4.89
CA VAL A 176 -15.82 4.90 3.89
C VAL A 176 -14.71 4.12 4.57
N THR A 177 -14.35 2.96 4.04
CA THR A 177 -13.15 2.25 4.49
C THR A 177 -11.94 2.66 3.66
N ILE A 178 -10.78 2.84 4.30
CA ILE A 178 -9.53 3.19 3.63
C ILE A 178 -8.62 1.96 3.55
N LEU A 179 -8.18 1.62 2.34
CA LEU A 179 -7.12 0.65 2.09
C LEU A 179 -5.85 1.41 1.74
N SER A 180 -4.91 1.52 2.69
CA SER A 180 -3.65 2.25 2.51
C SER A 180 -2.58 1.32 1.96
N ASP A 181 -2.23 1.50 0.69
CA ASP A 181 -1.09 0.84 0.06
C ASP A 181 0.19 1.56 0.48
N GLU A 182 0.95 0.93 1.37
CA GLU A 182 2.17 1.46 1.98
C GLU A 182 3.42 0.70 1.52
N ILE A 183 3.35 0.04 0.36
CA ILE A 183 4.45 -0.78 -0.18
C ILE A 183 5.76 0.00 -0.31
N HIS A 184 5.71 1.29 -0.59
CA HIS A 184 6.90 2.13 -0.75
C HIS A 184 7.45 2.73 0.56
N ALA A 185 6.81 2.47 1.70
CA ALA A 185 7.18 3.04 2.99
C ALA A 185 8.66 2.82 3.39
N PRO A 186 9.28 1.65 3.15
CA PRO A 186 10.69 1.44 3.48
C PRO A 186 11.67 2.23 2.62
N LEU A 187 11.24 2.76 1.46
CA LEU A 187 12.09 3.42 0.47
C LEU A 187 12.16 4.95 0.62
N VAL A 188 11.58 5.48 1.69
CA VAL A 188 11.61 6.93 1.98
C VAL A 188 13.03 7.37 2.33
N TYR A 189 13.49 8.48 1.72
CA TYR A 189 14.80 9.06 1.98
C TYR A 189 14.99 9.46 3.44
N SER A 190 16.22 9.37 3.94
CA SER A 190 16.55 9.52 5.37
C SER A 190 16.18 10.89 5.96
N GLU A 191 16.13 11.93 5.15
CA GLU A 191 15.71 13.29 5.55
C GLU A 191 14.20 13.46 5.70
N ASN A 192 13.42 12.46 5.30
CA ASN A 192 11.98 12.47 5.37
C ASN A 192 11.45 11.41 6.35
N THR A 193 10.26 11.65 6.85
CA THR A 193 9.60 10.71 7.77
C THR A 193 8.32 10.19 7.12
N PHE A 194 8.26 8.87 6.92
CA PHE A 194 7.01 8.20 6.56
C PHE A 194 6.11 8.10 7.79
N ILE A 195 4.82 8.32 7.58
CA ILE A 195 3.79 8.21 8.62
C ILE A 195 2.80 7.14 8.21
N PRO A 196 2.77 5.97 8.88
CA PRO A 196 1.80 4.92 8.61
C PRO A 196 0.37 5.42 8.86
N PHE A 197 -0.56 5.12 7.96
CA PHE A 197 -1.93 5.59 8.08
C PHE A 197 -2.58 5.16 9.41
N LEU A 198 -2.45 3.90 9.80
CA LEU A 198 -3.04 3.39 11.03
C LEU A 198 -2.40 3.94 12.32
N SER A 199 -1.24 4.62 12.21
CA SER A 199 -0.56 5.20 13.38
C SER A 199 -1.07 6.58 13.78
N VAL A 200 -1.86 7.23 12.92
CA VAL A 200 -2.16 8.66 13.11
C VAL A 200 -3.24 8.93 14.15
N SER A 201 -4.19 7.99 14.34
CA SER A 201 -5.27 8.11 15.32
C SER A 201 -6.00 6.77 15.53
N ASP A 202 -6.81 6.68 16.56
CA ASP A 202 -7.69 5.52 16.77
C ASP A 202 -8.79 5.46 15.70
N THR A 203 -9.26 6.61 15.22
CA THR A 203 -10.18 6.68 14.07
C THR A 203 -9.58 6.02 12.82
N ALA A 204 -8.30 6.26 12.54
CA ALA A 204 -7.64 5.63 11.40
C ALA A 204 -7.59 4.09 11.52
N LYS A 205 -7.36 3.57 12.73
CA LYS A 205 -7.41 2.11 12.99
C LYS A 205 -8.83 1.53 12.81
N GLU A 206 -9.85 2.31 13.15
CA GLU A 206 -11.26 1.89 13.02
C GLU A 206 -11.72 1.81 11.55
N VAL A 207 -11.24 2.74 10.71
CA VAL A 207 -11.71 2.88 9.33
C VAL A 207 -10.77 2.30 8.27
N GLY A 208 -9.59 1.78 8.66
CA GLY A 208 -8.56 1.47 7.68
C GLY A 208 -7.88 0.13 7.81
N PHE A 209 -7.22 -0.24 6.72
CA PHE A 209 -6.25 -1.33 6.63
C PHE A 209 -4.98 -0.78 5.96
N SER A 210 -3.79 -1.21 6.42
CA SER A 210 -2.52 -0.90 5.77
C SER A 210 -1.90 -2.14 5.15
N PHE A 211 -1.32 -1.98 3.97
CA PHE A 211 -0.66 -3.03 3.21
C PHE A 211 0.82 -2.69 3.05
N LEU A 212 1.67 -3.60 3.47
CA LEU A 212 3.12 -3.50 3.44
C LEU A 212 3.70 -4.72 2.72
N SER A 213 4.89 -4.59 2.19
CA SER A 213 5.65 -5.71 1.62
C SER A 213 6.98 -5.87 2.36
N ALA A 214 7.43 -7.13 2.48
CA ALA A 214 8.75 -7.48 3.02
C ALA A 214 9.80 -7.44 1.92
#